data_6065d04c52a84057d205c98ec23987ea
#
_entry.id   6065d04c52a84057d205c98ec23987ea
#
_cell.length_a   1.000
_cell.length_b   1.000
_cell.length_c   1.000
_cell.angle_alpha   90.00
_cell.angle_beta   90.00
_cell.angle_gamma   90.00
#
_symmetry.space_group_name_H-M   'P 1'
#
loop_
_entity.id
_entity.type
_entity.pdbx_description
1 polymer ?
#
loop_
_entity_poly.entity_id
_entity_poly.type
_entity_poly.pdbx_seq_one_letter_code
_entity_poly.pdbx_strand_id
1 'polypeptide(L)'
;MVTGGSRGIGRAIVQVLAEAGADVVVASRKLDSCEEAAAEVRASTGSKAAAIACHVGRWDDCDALVAQTLGQFGRLDVLVNNAGMSPVYESLDAISEDLYDKTLAVNLKGPFRLAVLAAAYMAEHDGGSIINIGTAGSLVASAGQLPYACAKAGLNALTVGLADAYAPKVRVNAILPGPFRTDVSKGWAPPEGADVPFVPMRRMGDPAEVAPLALHLASAASSYTTGAIIRVDGGVTKKV
;
A
#
# COMPACT_ATOMS: atom_id res chain seq x y z
N MET A 1 -2.60 9.91 -4.23
CA MET A 1 -3.01 9.64 -2.84
C MET A 1 -2.36 8.35 -2.32
N VAL A 2 -1.74 8.37 -1.13
CA VAL A 2 -1.06 7.22 -0.54
C VAL A 2 -1.59 6.97 0.88
N THR A 3 -2.20 5.81 1.13
CA THR A 3 -2.63 5.43 2.47
C THR A 3 -1.46 4.81 3.26
N GLY A 4 -1.39 5.08 4.57
CA GLY A 4 -0.21 4.73 5.38
C GLY A 4 1.05 5.48 4.94
N GLY A 5 0.89 6.66 4.30
CA GLY A 5 1.96 7.46 3.70
C GLY A 5 2.88 8.18 4.68
N SER A 6 2.57 8.18 5.99
CA SER A 6 3.35 8.92 6.98
C SER A 6 4.66 8.24 7.40
N ARG A 7 4.87 6.94 7.07
CA ARG A 7 6.06 6.17 7.47
C ARG A 7 6.31 4.95 6.58
N GLY A 8 7.50 4.34 6.72
CA GLY A 8 7.88 3.08 6.07
C GLY A 8 7.73 3.13 4.55
N ILE A 9 7.25 2.04 3.96
CA ILE A 9 7.06 1.91 2.50
C ILE A 9 6.18 3.03 1.94
N GLY A 10 5.06 3.35 2.60
CA GLY A 10 4.18 4.43 2.14
C GLY A 10 4.87 5.80 2.10
N ARG A 11 5.73 6.10 3.07
CA ARG A 11 6.50 7.35 3.10
C ARG A 11 7.53 7.41 1.96
N ALA A 12 8.22 6.30 1.69
CA ALA A 12 9.15 6.20 0.57
C ALA A 12 8.42 6.37 -0.79
N ILE A 13 7.22 5.80 -0.91
CA ILE A 13 6.40 5.98 -2.12
C ILE A 13 5.93 7.43 -2.27
N VAL A 14 5.46 8.07 -1.19
CA VAL A 14 5.10 9.49 -1.21
C VAL A 14 6.27 10.34 -1.71
N GLN A 15 7.46 10.12 -1.18
CA GLN A 15 8.66 10.87 -1.52
C GLN A 15 9.01 10.74 -3.02
N VAL A 16 9.11 9.51 -3.54
CA VAL A 16 9.50 9.28 -4.94
C VAL A 16 8.46 9.82 -5.93
N LEU A 17 7.15 9.76 -5.59
CA LEU A 17 6.11 10.34 -6.43
C LEU A 17 6.22 11.88 -6.47
N ALA A 18 6.48 12.50 -5.33
CA ALA A 18 6.65 13.96 -5.26
C ALA A 18 7.94 14.42 -5.98
N GLU A 19 9.05 13.69 -5.85
CA GLU A 19 10.30 13.93 -6.60
C GLU A 19 10.10 13.83 -8.12
N ALA A 20 9.17 12.98 -8.55
CA ALA A 20 8.76 12.87 -9.94
C ALA A 20 7.76 13.96 -10.39
N GLY A 21 7.45 14.94 -9.52
CA GLY A 21 6.58 16.09 -9.82
C GLY A 21 5.09 15.87 -9.54
N ALA A 22 4.70 14.79 -8.85
CA ALA A 22 3.31 14.60 -8.47
C ALA A 22 2.93 15.46 -7.25
N ASP A 23 1.75 16.05 -7.26
CA ASP A 23 1.09 16.52 -6.04
C ASP A 23 0.61 15.31 -5.24
N VAL A 24 0.76 15.31 -3.90
CA VAL A 24 0.56 14.12 -3.09
C VAL A 24 -0.41 14.35 -1.91
N VAL A 25 -1.21 13.34 -1.63
CA VAL A 25 -1.99 13.24 -0.38
C VAL A 25 -1.38 12.15 0.49
N VAL A 26 -0.94 12.54 1.68
CA VAL A 26 -0.45 11.65 2.73
C VAL A 26 -1.62 11.32 3.66
N ALA A 27 -2.09 10.08 3.65
CA ALA A 27 -3.20 9.67 4.49
C ALA A 27 -2.77 8.62 5.52
N SER A 28 -3.09 8.86 6.79
CA SER A 28 -2.99 7.86 7.86
C SER A 28 -3.89 8.23 9.05
N ARG A 29 -3.93 7.39 10.09
CA ARG A 29 -4.81 7.59 11.25
C ARG A 29 -4.47 8.83 12.09
N LYS A 30 -3.19 9.23 12.14
CA LYS A 30 -2.70 10.36 12.94
C LYS A 30 -2.41 11.53 12.01
N LEU A 31 -3.20 12.60 12.15
CA LEU A 31 -3.04 13.80 11.31
C LEU A 31 -1.65 14.42 11.47
N ASP A 32 -1.17 14.56 12.70
CA ASP A 32 0.14 15.18 12.98
C ASP A 32 1.27 14.48 12.20
N SER A 33 1.28 13.12 12.21
CA SER A 33 2.28 12.36 11.46
C SER A 33 2.13 12.50 9.93
N CYS A 34 0.92 12.79 9.43
CA CYS A 34 0.70 13.09 8.03
C CYS A 34 1.19 14.50 7.68
N GLU A 35 0.96 15.46 8.57
CA GLU A 35 1.42 16.86 8.40
C GLU A 35 2.95 16.95 8.42
N GLU A 36 3.63 16.27 9.34
CA GLU A 36 5.09 16.17 9.36
C GLU A 36 5.61 15.62 8.02
N ALA A 37 5.07 14.49 7.56
CA ALA A 37 5.46 13.88 6.30
C ALA A 37 5.17 14.78 5.09
N ALA A 38 4.02 15.46 5.06
CA ALA A 38 3.66 16.40 3.99
C ALA A 38 4.55 17.64 4.00
N ALA A 39 4.92 18.15 5.18
CA ALA A 39 5.83 19.29 5.32
C ALA A 39 7.24 18.96 4.79
N GLU A 40 7.77 17.79 5.12
CA GLU A 40 9.08 17.33 4.61
C GLU A 40 9.06 17.18 3.08
N VAL A 41 7.97 16.66 2.50
CA VAL A 41 7.81 16.57 1.05
C VAL A 41 7.80 17.95 0.40
N ARG A 42 6.99 18.88 0.93
CA ARG A 42 6.96 20.25 0.41
C ARG A 42 8.33 20.92 0.44
N ALA A 43 9.07 20.71 1.54
CA ALA A 43 10.40 21.29 1.71
C ALA A 43 11.46 20.69 0.76
N SER A 44 11.39 19.38 0.49
CA SER A 44 12.41 18.69 -0.29
C SER A 44 12.15 18.68 -1.80
N THR A 45 10.89 18.81 -2.23
CA THR A 45 10.52 18.65 -3.66
C THR A 45 9.84 19.88 -4.26
N GLY A 46 9.26 20.75 -3.45
CA GLY A 46 8.41 21.85 -3.90
C GLY A 46 7.00 21.44 -4.39
N SER A 47 6.68 20.15 -4.40
CA SER A 47 5.35 19.63 -4.78
C SER A 47 4.29 20.03 -3.75
N LYS A 48 3.03 20.17 -4.16
CA LYS A 48 1.94 20.30 -3.21
C LYS A 48 1.76 18.97 -2.47
N ALA A 49 1.71 19.04 -1.14
CA ALA A 49 1.46 17.87 -0.30
C ALA A 49 0.41 18.21 0.75
N ALA A 50 -0.66 17.43 0.81
CA ALA A 50 -1.71 17.56 1.81
C ALA A 50 -1.70 16.36 2.76
N ALA A 51 -2.08 16.60 4.01
CA ALA A 51 -2.27 15.60 5.04
C ALA A 51 -3.77 15.38 5.30
N ILE A 52 -4.21 14.14 5.31
CA ILE A 52 -5.60 13.80 5.63
C ILE A 52 -5.64 12.65 6.63
N ALA A 53 -6.35 12.83 7.74
CA ALA A 53 -6.58 11.75 8.68
C ALA A 53 -7.60 10.76 8.10
N CYS A 54 -7.26 9.45 8.13
CA CYS A 54 -8.14 8.40 7.66
C CYS A 54 -7.83 7.07 8.36
N HIS A 55 -8.84 6.43 8.90
CA HIS A 55 -8.76 5.04 9.34
C HIS A 55 -9.34 4.13 8.26
N VAL A 56 -8.50 3.59 7.38
CA VAL A 56 -8.95 2.81 6.20
C VAL A 56 -9.86 1.62 6.51
N GLY A 57 -9.89 1.12 7.75
CA GLY A 57 -10.84 0.10 8.18
C GLY A 57 -12.29 0.61 8.36
N ARG A 58 -12.52 1.91 8.29
CA ARG A 58 -13.85 2.55 8.39
C ARG A 58 -14.31 2.99 7.01
N TRP A 59 -15.50 2.58 6.64
CA TRP A 59 -16.05 2.84 5.31
C TRP A 59 -16.19 4.33 5.02
N ASP A 60 -16.81 5.06 5.96
CA ASP A 60 -17.07 6.50 5.83
C ASP A 60 -15.77 7.32 5.80
N ASP A 61 -14.73 6.90 6.53
CA ASP A 61 -13.41 7.55 6.47
C ASP A 61 -12.79 7.40 5.07
N CYS A 62 -12.99 6.25 4.40
CA CYS A 62 -12.54 6.05 3.03
C CYS A 62 -13.28 6.97 2.05
N ASP A 63 -14.60 7.11 2.21
CA ASP A 63 -15.42 8.01 1.40
C ASP A 63 -14.97 9.47 1.58
N ALA A 64 -14.78 9.88 2.83
CA ALA A 64 -14.30 11.21 3.17
C ALA A 64 -12.90 11.50 2.64
N LEU A 65 -11.99 10.51 2.65
CA LEU A 65 -10.64 10.66 2.11
C LEU A 65 -10.65 10.96 0.61
N VAL A 66 -11.43 10.20 -0.16
CA VAL A 66 -11.56 10.44 -1.62
C VAL A 66 -12.19 11.80 -1.89
N ALA A 67 -13.29 12.14 -1.20
CA ALA A 67 -13.98 13.43 -1.37
C ALA A 67 -13.05 14.62 -1.04
N GLN A 68 -12.31 14.55 0.07
CA GLN A 68 -11.35 15.60 0.45
C GLN A 68 -10.19 15.71 -0.55
N THR A 69 -9.68 14.58 -1.06
CA THR A 69 -8.64 14.58 -2.09
C THR A 69 -9.13 15.32 -3.35
N LEU A 70 -10.30 14.97 -3.84
CA LEU A 70 -10.91 15.63 -5.00
C LEU A 70 -11.22 17.09 -4.75
N GLY A 71 -11.70 17.45 -3.55
CA GLY A 71 -11.97 18.84 -3.17
C GLY A 71 -10.71 19.72 -3.13
N GLN A 72 -9.56 19.15 -2.71
CA GLN A 72 -8.31 19.92 -2.58
C GLN A 72 -7.49 20.00 -3.88
N PHE A 73 -7.52 18.94 -4.71
CA PHE A 73 -6.68 18.83 -5.90
C PHE A 73 -7.47 18.84 -7.22
N GLY A 74 -8.80 18.68 -7.19
CA GLY A 74 -9.65 18.61 -8.35
C GLY A 74 -9.51 17.32 -9.17
N ARG A 75 -8.57 16.43 -8.83
CA ARG A 75 -8.28 15.18 -9.53
C ARG A 75 -7.68 14.11 -8.64
N LEU A 76 -7.74 12.87 -9.10
CA LEU A 76 -7.08 11.71 -8.50
C LEU A 76 -6.61 10.78 -9.62
N ASP A 77 -5.30 10.73 -9.87
CA ASP A 77 -4.69 9.96 -10.96
C ASP A 77 -4.06 8.64 -10.45
N VAL A 78 -3.58 8.66 -9.20
CA VAL A 78 -2.89 7.52 -8.60
C VAL A 78 -3.39 7.27 -7.18
N LEU A 79 -3.84 6.04 -6.93
CA LEU A 79 -4.13 5.54 -5.58
C LEU A 79 -3.10 4.48 -5.20
N VAL A 80 -2.45 4.64 -4.04
CA VAL A 80 -1.63 3.61 -3.43
C VAL A 80 -2.29 3.13 -2.14
N ASN A 81 -2.85 1.93 -2.17
CA ASN A 81 -3.37 1.23 -1.00
C ASN A 81 -2.21 0.55 -0.26
N ASN A 82 -1.55 1.30 0.63
CA ASN A 82 -0.41 0.81 1.40
C ASN A 82 -0.71 0.61 2.88
N ALA A 83 -1.69 1.30 3.45
CA ALA A 83 -2.05 1.10 4.85
C ALA A 83 -2.34 -0.37 5.16
N GLY A 84 -1.77 -0.87 6.25
CA GLY A 84 -1.92 -2.26 6.65
C GLY A 84 -1.59 -2.48 8.12
N MET A 85 -1.99 -3.64 8.65
CA MET A 85 -1.62 -4.14 9.96
C MET A 85 -1.43 -5.65 9.92
N SER A 86 -0.41 -6.14 10.63
CA SER A 86 -0.15 -7.56 10.84
C SER A 86 -0.03 -7.79 12.36
N PRO A 87 -1.13 -8.11 13.04
CA PRO A 87 -1.12 -8.31 14.48
C PRO A 87 -0.38 -9.61 14.86
N VAL A 88 0.24 -9.59 16.03
CA VAL A 88 0.81 -10.80 16.67
C VAL A 88 -0.26 -11.42 17.55
N TYR A 89 -0.32 -12.72 17.59
CA TYR A 89 -1.19 -13.54 18.46
C TYR A 89 -0.44 -14.80 18.93
N GLU A 90 -0.86 -15.35 20.05
CA GLU A 90 -0.18 -16.50 20.68
C GLU A 90 -0.43 -17.80 19.90
N SER A 91 -1.68 -18.04 19.49
CA SER A 91 -2.11 -19.24 18.75
C SER A 91 -3.30 -18.89 17.85
N LEU A 92 -3.65 -19.78 16.93
CA LEU A 92 -4.76 -19.55 15.99
C LEU A 92 -6.13 -19.51 16.68
N ASP A 93 -6.31 -20.34 17.70
CA ASP A 93 -7.54 -20.41 18.51
C ASP A 93 -7.67 -19.27 19.52
N ALA A 94 -6.59 -18.55 19.82
CA ALA A 94 -6.60 -17.33 20.63
C ALA A 94 -6.98 -16.06 19.84
N ILE A 95 -7.17 -16.17 18.53
CA ILE A 95 -7.58 -15.02 17.71
C ILE A 95 -9.03 -14.67 18.01
N SER A 96 -9.27 -13.47 18.57
CA SER A 96 -10.63 -12.97 18.77
C SER A 96 -11.27 -12.52 17.45
N GLU A 97 -12.61 -12.57 17.40
CA GLU A 97 -13.40 -12.03 16.28
C GLU A 97 -13.04 -10.57 15.97
N ASP A 98 -12.91 -9.73 17.01
CA ASP A 98 -12.51 -8.33 16.89
C ASP A 98 -11.14 -8.16 16.22
N LEU A 99 -10.14 -8.98 16.59
CA LEU A 99 -8.82 -8.94 15.96
C LEU A 99 -8.87 -9.38 14.50
N TYR A 100 -9.64 -10.43 14.21
CA TYR A 100 -9.86 -10.93 12.86
C TYR A 100 -10.53 -9.86 11.99
N ASP A 101 -11.65 -9.30 12.45
CA ASP A 101 -12.43 -8.29 11.73
C ASP A 101 -11.63 -7.01 11.48
N LYS A 102 -10.90 -6.53 12.46
CA LYS A 102 -9.99 -5.38 12.31
C LYS A 102 -8.91 -5.65 11.27
N THR A 103 -8.38 -6.88 11.24
CA THR A 103 -7.35 -7.26 10.28
C THR A 103 -7.89 -7.24 8.85
N LEU A 104 -9.07 -7.81 8.63
CA LEU A 104 -9.73 -7.79 7.32
C LEU A 104 -10.18 -6.38 6.93
N ALA A 105 -10.72 -5.62 7.89
CA ALA A 105 -11.19 -4.26 7.64
C ALA A 105 -10.06 -3.35 7.12
N VAL A 106 -8.87 -3.42 7.72
CA VAL A 106 -7.73 -2.58 7.33
C VAL A 106 -7.05 -3.08 6.06
N ASN A 107 -6.88 -4.41 5.90
CA ASN A 107 -6.03 -4.96 4.84
C ASN A 107 -6.79 -5.34 3.56
N LEU A 108 -8.14 -5.42 3.60
CA LEU A 108 -8.95 -5.80 2.46
C LEU A 108 -10.17 -4.88 2.25
N LYS A 109 -11.05 -4.72 3.25
CA LYS A 109 -12.30 -3.93 3.10
C LYS A 109 -12.01 -2.45 2.75
N GLY A 110 -11.08 -1.81 3.44
CA GLY A 110 -10.68 -0.43 3.15
C GLY A 110 -10.05 -0.24 1.78
N PRO A 111 -9.01 -1.02 1.42
CA PRO A 111 -8.47 -1.03 0.06
C PRO A 111 -9.52 -1.27 -1.03
N PHE A 112 -10.47 -2.17 -0.81
CA PHE A 112 -11.61 -2.37 -1.72
C PHE A 112 -12.40 -1.07 -1.91
N ARG A 113 -12.83 -0.43 -0.79
CA ARG A 113 -13.65 0.78 -0.86
C ARG A 113 -12.92 1.91 -1.57
N LEU A 114 -11.68 2.19 -1.21
CA LEU A 114 -10.87 3.22 -1.83
C LEU A 114 -10.63 2.95 -3.32
N ALA A 115 -10.31 1.69 -3.67
CA ALA A 115 -10.06 1.32 -5.05
C ALA A 115 -11.30 1.46 -5.94
N VAL A 116 -12.47 1.06 -5.47
CA VAL A 116 -13.74 1.19 -6.24
C VAL A 116 -14.09 2.66 -6.45
N LEU A 117 -13.99 3.51 -5.42
CA LEU A 117 -14.27 4.95 -5.55
C LEU A 117 -13.27 5.64 -6.48
N ALA A 118 -11.97 5.35 -6.32
CA ALA A 118 -10.94 5.93 -7.16
C ALA A 118 -11.08 5.47 -8.62
N ALA A 119 -11.31 4.15 -8.84
CA ALA A 119 -11.47 3.59 -10.18
C ALA A 119 -12.69 4.16 -10.90
N ALA A 120 -13.83 4.31 -10.21
CA ALA A 120 -15.02 4.91 -10.78
C ALA A 120 -14.74 6.36 -11.22
N TYR A 121 -14.13 7.18 -10.36
CA TYR A 121 -13.74 8.55 -10.72
C TYR A 121 -12.76 8.56 -11.90
N MET A 122 -11.69 7.78 -11.85
CA MET A 122 -10.67 7.71 -12.90
C MET A 122 -11.25 7.30 -14.25
N ALA A 123 -12.18 6.33 -14.26
CA ALA A 123 -12.79 5.82 -15.49
C ALA A 123 -13.65 6.87 -16.21
N GLU A 124 -14.26 7.78 -15.47
CA GLU A 124 -15.06 8.89 -16.01
C GLU A 124 -14.22 10.09 -16.48
N HIS A 125 -12.91 10.11 -16.10
CA HIS A 125 -12.00 11.19 -16.40
C HIS A 125 -10.81 10.71 -17.27
N ASP A 126 -9.59 11.17 -16.96
CA ASP A 126 -8.38 10.92 -17.77
C ASP A 126 -7.79 9.48 -17.58
N GLY A 127 -8.46 8.62 -16.84
CA GLY A 127 -7.93 7.31 -16.43
C GLY A 127 -7.02 7.42 -15.20
N GLY A 128 -6.33 6.31 -14.87
CA GLY A 128 -5.47 6.32 -13.69
C GLY A 128 -4.77 5.01 -13.40
N SER A 129 -4.09 4.98 -12.24
CA SER A 129 -3.37 3.80 -11.75
C SER A 129 -3.66 3.54 -10.27
N ILE A 130 -4.00 2.31 -9.95
CA ILE A 130 -4.18 1.83 -8.58
C ILE A 130 -3.08 0.83 -8.27
N ILE A 131 -2.38 1.03 -7.16
CA ILE A 131 -1.29 0.19 -6.71
C ILE A 131 -1.63 -0.35 -5.33
N ASN A 132 -1.80 -1.65 -5.23
CA ASN A 132 -2.08 -2.34 -3.97
C ASN A 132 -0.78 -2.88 -3.37
N ILE A 133 -0.44 -2.48 -2.15
CA ILE A 133 0.71 -3.04 -1.42
C ILE A 133 0.24 -4.29 -0.67
N GLY A 134 0.61 -5.43 -1.24
CA GLY A 134 0.35 -6.76 -0.70
C GLY A 134 1.41 -7.22 0.29
N THR A 135 1.74 -8.50 0.21
CA THR A 135 2.87 -9.14 0.91
C THR A 135 3.26 -10.43 0.20
N ALA A 136 4.52 -10.79 0.21
CA ALA A 136 4.98 -12.13 -0.22
C ALA A 136 4.28 -13.27 0.56
N GLY A 137 3.91 -13.02 1.82
CA GLY A 137 3.12 -13.93 2.66
C GLY A 137 1.70 -14.22 2.14
N SER A 138 1.18 -13.47 1.18
CA SER A 138 -0.11 -13.79 0.52
C SER A 138 -0.01 -14.96 -0.45
N LEU A 139 1.20 -15.32 -0.87
CA LEU A 139 1.48 -16.46 -1.75
C LEU A 139 1.90 -17.69 -0.96
N VAL A 140 2.61 -17.49 0.16
CA VAL A 140 3.09 -18.55 1.06
C VAL A 140 2.71 -18.17 2.49
N ALA A 141 1.49 -18.53 2.88
CA ALA A 141 0.97 -18.20 4.20
C ALA A 141 1.69 -18.99 5.31
N SER A 142 1.89 -18.34 6.45
CA SER A 142 2.36 -18.96 7.69
C SER A 142 1.31 -18.85 8.80
N ALA A 143 1.31 -19.78 9.73
CA ALA A 143 0.37 -19.78 10.86
C ALA A 143 0.46 -18.49 11.69
N GLY A 144 1.64 -17.90 11.84
CA GLY A 144 1.84 -16.67 12.61
C GLY A 144 1.26 -15.38 11.97
N GLN A 145 0.74 -15.46 10.75
CA GLN A 145 0.19 -14.31 10.03
C GLN A 145 -1.10 -14.65 9.24
N LEU A 146 -1.82 -15.71 9.62
CA LEU A 146 -2.86 -16.29 8.78
C LEU A 146 -4.00 -15.31 8.42
N PRO A 147 -4.65 -14.58 9.35
CA PRO A 147 -5.68 -13.60 8.98
C PRO A 147 -5.16 -12.49 8.06
N TYR A 148 -3.94 -12.03 8.30
CA TYR A 148 -3.28 -11.04 7.45
C TYR A 148 -2.99 -11.59 6.05
N ALA A 149 -2.45 -12.81 5.96
CA ALA A 149 -2.18 -13.47 4.69
C ALA A 149 -3.47 -13.69 3.88
N CYS A 150 -4.56 -14.13 4.53
CA CYS A 150 -5.88 -14.25 3.90
C CYS A 150 -6.38 -12.92 3.34
N ALA A 151 -6.31 -11.85 4.13
CA ALA A 151 -6.71 -10.52 3.68
C ALA A 151 -5.87 -10.03 2.47
N LYS A 152 -4.57 -10.27 2.50
CA LYS A 152 -3.66 -9.88 1.40
C LYS A 152 -3.78 -10.80 0.17
N ALA A 153 -4.15 -12.05 0.33
CA ALA A 153 -4.55 -12.92 -0.80
C ALA A 153 -5.85 -12.43 -1.45
N GLY A 154 -6.83 -12.01 -0.65
CA GLY A 154 -8.02 -11.32 -1.14
C GLY A 154 -7.70 -10.02 -1.89
N LEU A 155 -6.67 -9.28 -1.45
CA LEU A 155 -6.21 -8.07 -2.14
C LEU A 155 -5.58 -8.39 -3.52
N ASN A 156 -4.94 -9.56 -3.68
CA ASN A 156 -4.45 -10.01 -4.98
C ASN A 156 -5.63 -10.30 -5.93
N ALA A 157 -6.67 -11.00 -5.44
CA ALA A 157 -7.88 -11.24 -6.22
C ALA A 157 -8.60 -9.94 -6.59
N LEU A 158 -8.69 -8.98 -5.66
CA LEU A 158 -9.23 -7.64 -5.89
C LEU A 158 -8.44 -6.91 -6.99
N THR A 159 -7.12 -7.01 -7.00
CA THR A 159 -6.25 -6.40 -8.01
C THR A 159 -6.61 -6.88 -9.41
N VAL A 160 -6.73 -8.20 -9.60
CA VAL A 160 -7.06 -8.81 -10.89
C VAL A 160 -8.50 -8.45 -11.32
N GLY A 161 -9.46 -8.55 -10.39
CA GLY A 161 -10.87 -8.24 -10.69
C GLY A 161 -11.10 -6.77 -11.07
N LEU A 162 -10.43 -5.83 -10.39
CA LEU A 162 -10.55 -4.41 -10.74
C LEU A 162 -9.80 -4.07 -12.04
N ALA A 163 -8.69 -4.75 -12.32
CA ALA A 163 -7.97 -4.60 -13.59
C ALA A 163 -8.86 -4.99 -14.78
N ASP A 164 -9.61 -6.09 -14.65
CA ASP A 164 -10.59 -6.52 -15.66
C ASP A 164 -11.76 -5.54 -15.79
N ALA A 165 -12.32 -5.12 -14.66
CA ALA A 165 -13.53 -4.29 -14.61
C ALA A 165 -13.33 -2.86 -15.17
N TYR A 166 -12.13 -2.28 -15.03
CA TYR A 166 -11.89 -0.87 -15.34
C TYR A 166 -10.91 -0.63 -16.49
N ALA A 167 -10.35 -1.69 -17.11
CA ALA A 167 -9.57 -1.55 -18.33
C ALA A 167 -10.49 -1.01 -19.48
N PRO A 168 -9.95 -0.26 -20.46
CA PRO A 168 -8.54 0.19 -20.57
C PRO A 168 -8.22 1.49 -19.81
N LYS A 169 -9.19 2.08 -19.14
CA LYS A 169 -9.05 3.40 -18.52
C LYS A 169 -8.18 3.38 -17.24
N VAL A 170 -8.37 2.37 -16.40
CA VAL A 170 -7.65 2.29 -15.12
C VAL A 170 -6.82 1.03 -15.07
N ARG A 171 -5.55 1.18 -14.75
CA ARG A 171 -4.64 0.07 -14.49
C ARG A 171 -4.62 -0.24 -13.00
N VAL A 172 -4.68 -1.51 -12.64
CA VAL A 172 -4.64 -1.94 -11.24
C VAL A 172 -3.59 -3.03 -11.08
N ASN A 173 -2.58 -2.79 -10.24
CA ASN A 173 -1.48 -3.72 -10.02
C ASN A 173 -1.17 -3.87 -8.53
N ALA A 174 -0.49 -4.95 -8.16
CA ALA A 174 -0.03 -5.18 -6.80
C ALA A 174 1.49 -5.31 -6.73
N ILE A 175 2.07 -4.75 -5.66
CA ILE A 175 3.45 -5.01 -5.26
C ILE A 175 3.39 -5.87 -4.01
N LEU A 176 4.14 -6.97 -3.99
CA LEU A 176 4.25 -7.89 -2.86
C LEU A 176 5.63 -7.77 -2.20
N PRO A 177 5.79 -6.91 -1.18
CA PRO A 177 7.01 -6.83 -0.43
C PRO A 177 7.26 -8.13 0.37
N GLY A 178 8.53 -8.51 0.46
CA GLY A 178 9.03 -9.51 1.42
C GLY A 178 9.33 -8.88 2.79
N PRO A 179 10.36 -9.35 3.49
CA PRO A 179 10.80 -8.76 4.75
C PRO A 179 11.52 -7.42 4.53
N PHE A 180 10.85 -6.34 4.90
CA PHE A 180 11.36 -4.97 4.84
C PHE A 180 11.50 -4.38 6.25
N ARG A 181 12.49 -3.47 6.44
CA ARG A 181 12.68 -2.70 7.67
C ARG A 181 11.60 -1.64 7.79
N THR A 182 10.56 -1.93 8.55
CA THR A 182 9.43 -1.06 8.81
C THR A 182 9.01 -1.17 10.27
N ASP A 183 8.08 -0.33 10.71
CA ASP A 183 7.51 -0.47 12.05
C ASP A 183 6.82 -1.83 12.29
N VAL A 184 6.27 -2.43 11.24
CA VAL A 184 5.64 -3.76 11.32
C VAL A 184 6.67 -4.83 11.64
N SER A 185 7.91 -4.67 11.21
CA SER A 185 9.00 -5.64 11.45
C SER A 185 9.77 -5.41 12.75
N LYS A 186 9.57 -4.30 13.47
CA LYS A 186 10.34 -3.96 14.69
C LYS A 186 10.38 -5.07 15.74
N GLY A 187 9.31 -5.87 15.86
CA GLY A 187 9.24 -6.95 16.87
C GLY A 187 10.02 -8.21 16.51
N TRP A 188 10.48 -8.37 15.26
CA TRP A 188 11.15 -9.57 14.78
C TRP A 188 12.34 -9.31 13.83
N ALA A 189 12.56 -8.07 13.42
CA ALA A 189 13.66 -7.72 12.54
C ALA A 189 15.00 -7.93 13.27
N PRO A 190 15.97 -8.60 12.64
CA PRO A 190 17.33 -8.68 13.18
C PRO A 190 17.99 -7.29 13.16
N PRO A 191 19.10 -7.10 13.91
CA PRO A 191 19.88 -5.87 13.85
C PRO A 191 20.23 -5.46 12.41
N GLU A 192 20.47 -4.18 12.19
CA GLU A 192 20.89 -3.69 10.89
C GLU A 192 22.26 -4.31 10.50
N GLY A 193 22.40 -4.68 9.23
CA GLY A 193 23.58 -5.37 8.73
C GLY A 193 23.70 -6.86 9.08
N ALA A 194 22.78 -7.38 9.91
CA ALA A 194 22.79 -8.80 10.24
C ALA A 194 22.38 -9.66 9.03
N ASP A 195 23.00 -10.83 8.92
CA ASP A 195 22.62 -11.84 7.95
C ASP A 195 21.20 -12.37 8.21
N VAL A 196 20.43 -12.54 7.16
CA VAL A 196 19.05 -13.04 7.20
C VAL A 196 18.95 -14.32 6.36
N PRO A 197 19.29 -15.49 6.94
CA PRO A 197 19.51 -16.75 6.22
C PRO A 197 18.32 -17.24 5.38
N PHE A 198 17.08 -16.92 5.78
CA PHE A 198 15.88 -17.33 5.06
C PHE A 198 15.58 -16.47 3.82
N VAL A 199 16.26 -15.31 3.66
CA VAL A 199 16.18 -14.45 2.48
C VAL A 199 17.36 -14.77 1.56
N PRO A 200 17.14 -15.12 0.29
CA PRO A 200 18.24 -15.35 -0.67
C PRO A 200 19.23 -14.18 -0.80
N MET A 201 18.73 -12.94 -0.79
CA MET A 201 19.58 -11.73 -0.76
C MET A 201 20.25 -11.47 0.59
N ARG A 202 20.06 -12.34 1.60
CA ARG A 202 20.75 -12.37 2.91
C ARG A 202 20.52 -11.13 3.78
N ARG A 203 19.58 -10.26 3.43
CA ARG A 203 19.23 -9.05 4.16
C ARG A 203 17.75 -8.74 4.11
N MET A 204 17.28 -7.88 4.99
CA MET A 204 15.99 -7.23 4.82
C MET A 204 16.06 -6.12 3.76
N GLY A 205 14.96 -5.86 3.07
CA GLY A 205 14.83 -4.73 2.16
C GLY A 205 14.70 -3.41 2.91
N ASP A 206 15.13 -2.32 2.27
CA ASP A 206 14.83 -0.96 2.70
C ASP A 206 13.52 -0.48 2.06
N PRO A 207 12.63 0.23 2.78
CA PRO A 207 11.42 0.81 2.20
C PRO A 207 11.61 1.56 0.88
N ALA A 208 12.75 2.23 0.69
CA ALA A 208 13.10 2.94 -0.54
C ALA A 208 13.24 2.01 -1.75
N GLU A 209 13.52 0.71 -1.56
CA GLU A 209 13.66 -0.26 -2.65
C GLU A 209 12.31 -0.68 -3.28
N VAL A 210 11.18 -0.39 -2.62
CA VAL A 210 9.84 -0.59 -3.18
C VAL A 210 9.39 0.60 -4.02
N ALA A 211 9.82 1.80 -3.65
CA ALA A 211 9.33 3.05 -4.20
C ALA A 211 9.53 3.21 -5.73
N PRO A 212 10.67 2.81 -6.33
CA PRO A 212 10.86 2.89 -7.79
C PRO A 212 9.86 2.07 -8.58
N LEU A 213 9.47 0.89 -8.07
CA LEU A 213 8.45 0.06 -8.73
C LEU A 213 7.07 0.72 -8.62
N ALA A 214 6.74 1.35 -7.48
CA ALA A 214 5.49 2.10 -7.34
C ALA A 214 5.45 3.29 -8.32
N LEU A 215 6.54 4.03 -8.49
CA LEU A 215 6.65 5.09 -9.49
C LEU A 215 6.48 4.56 -10.92
N HIS A 216 7.13 3.44 -11.27
CA HIS A 216 6.95 2.78 -12.55
C HIS A 216 5.46 2.45 -12.81
N LEU A 217 4.79 1.82 -11.85
CA LEU A 217 3.39 1.44 -11.97
C LEU A 217 2.44 2.66 -12.00
N ALA A 218 2.80 3.76 -11.37
CA ALA A 218 2.06 5.01 -11.40
C ALA A 218 2.15 5.73 -12.76
N SER A 219 3.23 5.54 -13.50
CA SER A 219 3.57 6.29 -14.70
C SER A 219 3.11 5.63 -16.00
N ALA A 220 3.24 6.36 -17.11
CA ALA A 220 3.00 5.86 -18.47
C ALA A 220 3.99 4.76 -18.90
N ALA A 221 5.13 4.62 -18.21
CA ALA A 221 6.10 3.54 -18.46
C ALA A 221 5.50 2.13 -18.26
N SER A 222 4.39 2.02 -17.53
CA SER A 222 3.65 0.77 -17.32
C SER A 222 2.28 0.75 -18.02
N SER A 223 2.12 1.49 -19.13
CA SER A 223 0.84 1.65 -19.83
C SER A 223 0.20 0.33 -20.31
N TYR A 224 0.99 -0.73 -20.49
CA TYR A 224 0.50 -2.06 -20.87
C TYR A 224 0.56 -3.08 -19.72
N THR A 225 0.64 -2.58 -18.45
CA THR A 225 0.72 -3.43 -17.25
C THR A 225 -0.51 -3.21 -16.38
N THR A 226 -1.42 -4.19 -16.36
CA THR A 226 -2.58 -4.22 -15.45
C THR A 226 -2.85 -5.66 -15.00
N GLY A 227 -3.40 -5.84 -13.82
CA GLY A 227 -3.61 -7.16 -13.20
C GLY A 227 -2.33 -7.84 -12.70
N ALA A 228 -1.19 -7.18 -12.79
CA ALA A 228 0.10 -7.75 -12.40
C ALA A 228 0.26 -7.80 -10.87
N ILE A 229 0.85 -8.91 -10.40
CA ILE A 229 1.19 -9.16 -8.99
C ILE A 229 2.70 -9.35 -8.94
N ILE A 230 3.43 -8.29 -8.54
CA ILE A 230 4.88 -8.19 -8.68
C ILE A 230 5.56 -8.32 -7.33
N ARG A 231 6.47 -9.28 -7.19
CA ARG A 231 7.21 -9.52 -5.95
C ARG A 231 8.44 -8.63 -5.86
N VAL A 232 8.65 -8.05 -4.68
CA VAL A 232 9.87 -7.35 -4.27
C VAL A 232 10.25 -7.93 -2.91
N ASP A 233 10.87 -9.11 -2.89
CA ASP A 233 10.94 -9.95 -1.70
C ASP A 233 12.33 -10.52 -1.40
N GLY A 234 13.36 -10.10 -2.12
CA GLY A 234 14.71 -10.64 -1.96
C GLY A 234 14.82 -12.14 -2.29
N GLY A 235 13.83 -12.70 -3.00
CA GLY A 235 13.78 -14.11 -3.40
C GLY A 235 13.18 -15.05 -2.34
N VAL A 236 12.48 -14.53 -1.33
CA VAL A 236 11.89 -15.36 -0.24
C VAL A 236 10.86 -16.35 -0.80
N THR A 237 10.01 -15.93 -1.72
CA THR A 237 9.05 -16.82 -2.37
C THR A 237 9.70 -17.56 -3.54
N LYS A 238 10.35 -18.68 -3.24
CA LYS A 238 11.17 -19.43 -4.21
C LYS A 238 10.38 -20.20 -5.26
N LYS A 239 9.11 -20.49 -4.99
CA LYS A 239 8.25 -21.33 -5.88
C LYS A 239 6.81 -20.86 -5.75
N VAL A 240 6.35 -20.09 -6.66
CA VAL A 240 4.92 -19.91 -7.00
C VAL A 240 4.85 -19.72 -8.52
#